data_d7f17d57cf1c6f578a10615c982576fb
#
_entry.id   d7f17d57cf1c6f578a10615c982576fb
#
_cell.length_a   1.000
_cell.length_b   1.000
_cell.length_c   1.000
_cell.angle_alpha   90.00
_cell.angle_beta   90.00
_cell.angle_gamma   90.00
#
_symmetry.space_group_name_H-M   'P 1'
#
loop_
_entity.id
_entity.type
_entity.pdbx_description
1 polymer ?
#
loop_
_entity_poly.entity_id
_entity_poly.type
_entity_poly.pdbx_seq_one_letter_code
_entity_poly.pdbx_strand_id
1 'polypeptide(L)'
;KVEFVLDYKSIELDKVEAINNYGAFSPTATVPCLSIDETMISDSGAILEFLEEKYPEPSLLSDQPNINSKIRFLAKLVDEKLVGSIRKLFSLVKTNSHPSDGLMIENIFKEIEIHLQLINKVSKEDKFLAHNEVSLADCNAPAFFSMLKEFEIHFNREILKPKEVKFYEKNLQDHENLLREYKRY
;
A
#
# COMPACT_ATOMS: atom_id res chain seq x y z
N LYS A 1 -5.27 1.74 2.31
CA LYS A 1 -4.54 2.96 1.91
C LYS A 1 -5.43 4.20 1.92
N VAL A 2 -6.69 4.10 1.48
CA VAL A 2 -7.62 5.25 1.54
C VAL A 2 -7.84 5.67 2.99
N GLU A 3 -8.13 4.74 3.89
CA GLU A 3 -8.28 5.04 5.33
C GLU A 3 -7.05 5.74 5.92
N PHE A 4 -5.84 5.31 5.53
CA PHE A 4 -4.61 5.97 5.95
C PHE A 4 -4.60 7.45 5.55
N VAL A 5 -5.00 7.77 4.31
CA VAL A 5 -5.04 9.16 3.82
C VAL A 5 -6.13 9.97 4.52
N LEU A 6 -7.29 9.39 4.76
CA LEU A 6 -8.37 10.04 5.50
C LEU A 6 -7.92 10.40 6.93
N ASP A 7 -7.31 9.43 7.61
CA ASP A 7 -6.79 9.64 8.96
C ASP A 7 -5.64 10.68 8.96
N TYR A 8 -4.69 10.56 8.02
CA TYR A 8 -3.56 11.49 7.90
C TYR A 8 -3.98 12.94 7.66
N LYS A 9 -5.02 13.13 6.84
CA LYS A 9 -5.57 14.45 6.51
C LYS A 9 -6.70 14.89 7.46
N SER A 10 -7.03 14.08 8.47
CA SER A 10 -8.14 14.33 9.41
C SER A 10 -9.48 14.57 8.68
N ILE A 11 -9.74 13.78 7.63
CA ILE A 11 -10.97 13.85 6.84
C ILE A 11 -11.99 12.85 7.40
N GLU A 12 -13.10 13.36 7.89
CA GLU A 12 -14.22 12.53 8.33
C GLU A 12 -15.15 12.21 7.16
N LEU A 13 -15.41 10.94 6.94
CA LEU A 13 -16.37 10.43 5.95
C LEU A 13 -17.25 9.35 6.56
N ASP A 14 -18.49 9.30 6.11
CA ASP A 14 -19.38 8.20 6.43
C ASP A 14 -18.90 6.92 5.72
N LYS A 15 -18.55 5.89 6.51
CA LYS A 15 -18.15 4.60 5.98
C LYS A 15 -19.34 3.69 5.82
N VAL A 16 -19.57 3.23 4.59
CA VAL A 16 -20.62 2.26 4.26
C VAL A 16 -19.99 0.93 3.91
N GLU A 17 -20.32 -0.11 4.66
CA GLU A 17 -19.92 -1.47 4.32
C GLU A 17 -20.81 -2.03 3.21
N ALA A 18 -20.26 -2.20 2.02
CA ALA A 18 -20.93 -2.80 0.89
C ALA A 18 -20.86 -4.33 0.95
N ILE A 19 -21.69 -4.98 1.80
CA ILE A 19 -21.56 -6.40 2.11
C ILE A 19 -21.92 -7.33 0.94
N ASN A 20 -22.85 -6.96 0.03
CA ASN A 20 -23.30 -7.89 -1.01
C ASN A 20 -23.64 -7.27 -2.38
N ASN A 21 -23.44 -6.00 -2.61
CA ASN A 21 -23.83 -5.36 -3.88
C ASN A 21 -22.89 -4.22 -4.29
N TYR A 22 -21.61 -4.53 -4.49
CA TYR A 22 -20.61 -3.53 -4.92
C TYR A 22 -20.99 -2.84 -6.24
N GLY A 23 -21.67 -3.54 -7.14
CA GLY A 23 -22.10 -3.00 -8.43
C GLY A 23 -23.12 -1.88 -8.34
N ALA A 24 -23.87 -1.77 -7.23
CA ALA A 24 -24.82 -0.68 -7.02
C ALA A 24 -24.12 0.63 -6.57
N PHE A 25 -22.93 0.52 -5.98
CA PHE A 25 -22.21 1.64 -5.35
C PHE A 25 -20.89 1.97 -6.03
N SER A 26 -20.41 1.13 -6.93
CA SER A 26 -19.11 1.32 -7.60
C SER A 26 -19.25 1.05 -9.08
N PRO A 27 -18.87 2.00 -9.94
CA PRO A 27 -18.88 1.82 -11.41
C PRO A 27 -18.10 0.61 -11.89
N THR A 28 -17.08 0.20 -11.14
CA THR A 28 -16.22 -0.94 -11.45
C THR A 28 -16.57 -2.20 -10.64
N ALA A 29 -17.61 -2.15 -9.80
CA ALA A 29 -17.97 -3.21 -8.84
C ALA A 29 -16.78 -3.64 -7.94
N THR A 30 -15.92 -2.68 -7.57
CA THR A 30 -14.76 -2.89 -6.71
C THR A 30 -14.77 -1.92 -5.52
N VAL A 31 -14.03 -2.27 -4.47
CA VAL A 31 -13.78 -1.41 -3.30
C VAL A 31 -12.29 -1.08 -3.21
N PRO A 32 -11.95 0.11 -2.69
CA PRO A 32 -12.83 1.17 -2.22
C PRO A 32 -13.50 1.95 -3.35
N CYS A 33 -14.65 2.57 -3.06
CA CYS A 33 -15.29 3.57 -3.89
C CYS A 33 -15.62 4.79 -3.01
N LEU A 34 -15.27 5.98 -3.46
CA LEU A 34 -15.59 7.23 -2.80
C LEU A 34 -16.78 7.88 -3.51
N SER A 35 -17.83 8.20 -2.76
CA SER A 35 -18.93 9.04 -3.23
C SER A 35 -18.81 10.41 -2.60
N ILE A 36 -18.77 11.44 -3.43
CA ILE A 36 -18.72 12.82 -2.98
C ILE A 36 -19.55 13.69 -3.93
N ASP A 37 -20.49 14.45 -3.36
CA ASP A 37 -21.53 15.13 -4.11
C ASP A 37 -22.24 14.12 -5.05
N GLU A 38 -22.31 14.36 -6.36
CA GLU A 38 -22.88 13.44 -7.34
C GLU A 38 -21.81 12.58 -8.06
N THR A 39 -20.55 12.63 -7.62
CA THR A 39 -19.43 11.95 -8.25
C THR A 39 -19.06 10.68 -7.50
N MET A 40 -18.89 9.59 -8.25
CA MET A 40 -18.40 8.32 -7.73
C MET A 40 -17.00 8.05 -8.29
N ILE A 41 -16.02 7.91 -7.41
CA ILE A 41 -14.62 7.67 -7.75
C ILE A 41 -14.28 6.24 -7.34
N SER A 42 -14.08 5.38 -8.32
CA SER A 42 -13.54 4.03 -8.13
C SER A 42 -12.05 4.03 -8.42
N ASP A 43 -11.33 3.03 -7.90
CA ASP A 43 -9.88 2.93 -7.86
C ASP A 43 -9.24 3.74 -6.73
N SER A 44 -8.52 3.02 -5.91
CA SER A 44 -7.91 3.61 -4.71
C SER A 44 -6.81 4.63 -5.03
N GLY A 45 -6.13 4.52 -6.18
CA GLY A 45 -5.14 5.50 -6.62
C GLY A 45 -5.81 6.82 -7.01
N ALA A 46 -6.89 6.74 -7.82
CA ALA A 46 -7.68 7.90 -8.21
C ALA A 46 -8.30 8.61 -7.00
N ILE A 47 -8.77 7.84 -6.00
CA ILE A 47 -9.28 8.40 -4.74
C ILE A 47 -8.19 9.18 -4.01
N LEU A 48 -6.97 8.65 -3.94
CA LEU A 48 -5.87 9.34 -3.26
C LEU A 48 -5.49 10.64 -3.95
N GLU A 49 -5.36 10.65 -5.28
CA GLU A 49 -5.07 11.87 -6.04
C GLU A 49 -6.20 12.91 -5.87
N PHE A 50 -7.46 12.48 -5.92
CA PHE A 50 -8.60 13.36 -5.68
C PHE A 50 -8.57 13.97 -4.26
N LEU A 51 -8.28 13.15 -3.24
CA LEU A 51 -8.19 13.65 -1.86
C LEU A 51 -7.02 14.61 -1.69
N GLU A 52 -5.90 14.38 -2.37
CA GLU A 52 -4.75 15.28 -2.36
C GLU A 52 -5.08 16.64 -2.98
N GLU A 53 -5.77 16.65 -4.12
CA GLU A 53 -6.18 17.89 -4.80
C GLU A 53 -7.25 18.66 -4.01
N LYS A 54 -8.23 17.95 -3.42
CA LYS A 54 -9.34 18.57 -2.69
C LYS A 54 -8.93 19.06 -1.29
N TYR A 55 -8.03 18.33 -0.64
CA TYR A 55 -7.54 18.60 0.71
C TYR A 55 -6.00 18.63 0.68
N PRO A 56 -5.38 19.71 0.20
CA PRO A 56 -3.94 19.73 -0.03
C PRO A 56 -3.10 19.65 1.25
N GLU A 57 -3.67 19.98 2.41
CA GLU A 57 -2.93 19.98 3.69
C GLU A 57 -3.45 18.90 4.67
N PRO A 58 -2.54 18.19 5.36
CA PRO A 58 -1.10 18.08 5.08
C PRO A 58 -0.82 17.40 3.74
N SER A 59 0.15 17.92 2.96
CA SER A 59 0.46 17.40 1.63
C SER A 59 1.10 16.02 1.66
N LEU A 60 0.69 15.16 0.71
CA LEU A 60 1.33 13.87 0.40
C LEU A 60 2.18 13.94 -0.88
N LEU A 61 2.32 15.15 -1.45
CA LEU A 61 3.18 15.46 -2.57
C LEU A 61 4.18 16.54 -2.17
N SER A 62 5.25 16.66 -2.94
CA SER A 62 6.27 17.69 -2.77
C SER A 62 6.00 18.88 -3.72
N ASP A 63 6.56 20.04 -3.41
CA ASP A 63 6.59 21.18 -4.36
C ASP A 63 7.50 20.92 -5.57
N GLN A 64 8.30 19.85 -5.54
CA GLN A 64 9.26 19.53 -6.60
C GLN A 64 8.73 18.45 -7.54
N PRO A 65 8.54 18.74 -8.84
CA PRO A 65 8.02 17.77 -9.82
C PRO A 65 8.85 16.49 -9.97
N ASN A 66 10.16 16.58 -9.80
CA ASN A 66 11.05 15.41 -9.84
C ASN A 66 10.82 14.48 -8.64
N ILE A 67 10.55 15.03 -7.45
CA ILE A 67 10.20 14.24 -6.27
C ILE A 67 8.81 13.62 -6.47
N ASN A 68 7.84 14.36 -7.00
CA ASN A 68 6.50 13.85 -7.28
C ASN A 68 6.51 12.70 -8.30
N SER A 69 7.39 12.74 -9.29
CA SER A 69 7.57 11.62 -10.21
C SER A 69 8.08 10.36 -9.51
N LYS A 70 9.00 10.51 -8.55
CA LYS A 70 9.51 9.41 -7.72
C LYS A 70 8.42 8.87 -6.78
N ILE A 71 7.65 9.76 -6.13
CA ILE A 71 6.51 9.39 -5.27
C ILE A 71 5.52 8.51 -6.07
N ARG A 72 5.06 8.97 -7.23
CA ARG A 72 4.10 8.23 -8.06
C ARG A 72 4.66 6.93 -8.61
N PHE A 73 5.93 6.91 -8.98
CA PHE A 73 6.61 5.69 -9.40
C PHE A 73 6.61 4.63 -8.29
N LEU A 74 7.01 5.01 -7.08
CA LEU A 74 7.06 4.08 -5.94
C LEU A 74 5.66 3.66 -5.48
N ALA A 75 4.70 4.59 -5.43
CA ALA A 75 3.29 4.26 -5.14
C ALA A 75 2.75 3.18 -6.10
N LYS A 76 3.02 3.36 -7.40
CA LYS A 76 2.61 2.41 -8.44
C LYS A 76 3.36 1.07 -8.33
N LEU A 77 4.65 1.09 -8.02
CA LEU A 77 5.45 -0.11 -7.81
C LEU A 77 4.91 -0.96 -6.65
N VAL A 78 4.60 -0.33 -5.52
CA VAL A 78 3.98 -1.01 -4.38
C VAL A 78 2.62 -1.57 -4.76
N ASP A 79 1.76 -0.77 -5.37
CA ASP A 79 0.36 -1.13 -5.66
C ASP A 79 0.26 -2.26 -6.70
N GLU A 80 0.94 -2.13 -7.84
CA GLU A 80 0.81 -3.06 -8.95
C GLU A 80 1.67 -4.32 -8.77
N LYS A 81 2.88 -4.16 -8.25
CA LYS A 81 3.85 -5.27 -8.18
C LYS A 81 3.79 -5.98 -6.84
N LEU A 82 3.99 -5.26 -5.75
CA LEU A 82 4.04 -5.90 -4.43
C LEU A 82 2.66 -6.36 -3.97
N VAL A 83 1.65 -5.50 -3.98
CA VAL A 83 0.28 -5.87 -3.62
C VAL A 83 -0.30 -6.88 -4.63
N GLY A 84 0.05 -6.76 -5.92
CA GLY A 84 -0.29 -7.76 -6.94
C GLY A 84 0.23 -9.15 -6.61
N SER A 85 1.48 -9.26 -6.16
CA SER A 85 2.08 -10.54 -5.74
C SER A 85 1.42 -11.10 -4.47
N ILE A 86 1.09 -10.24 -3.50
CA ILE A 86 0.32 -10.65 -2.31
C ILE A 86 -1.05 -11.23 -2.68
N ARG A 87 -1.76 -10.61 -3.63
CA ARG A 87 -3.06 -11.14 -4.12
C ARG A 87 -2.93 -12.53 -4.75
N LYS A 88 -1.84 -12.80 -5.46
CA LYS A 88 -1.55 -14.15 -5.99
C LYS A 88 -1.36 -15.16 -4.84
N LEU A 89 -0.61 -14.79 -3.79
CA LEU A 89 -0.43 -15.65 -2.60
C LEU A 89 -1.76 -15.92 -1.89
N PHE A 90 -2.61 -14.91 -1.72
CA PHE A 90 -3.96 -15.09 -1.16
C PHE A 90 -4.79 -16.09 -1.95
N SER A 91 -4.75 -16.01 -3.28
CA SER A 91 -5.47 -16.95 -4.14
C SER A 91 -5.02 -18.39 -3.91
N LEU A 92 -3.71 -18.62 -3.79
CA LEU A 92 -3.13 -19.94 -3.55
C LEU A 92 -3.53 -20.50 -2.18
N VAL A 93 -3.48 -19.68 -1.13
CA VAL A 93 -3.92 -20.09 0.23
C VAL A 93 -5.41 -20.46 0.24
N LYS A 94 -6.24 -19.67 -0.46
CA LYS A 94 -7.70 -19.86 -0.49
C LYS A 94 -8.14 -21.14 -1.21
N THR A 95 -7.34 -21.61 -2.16
CA THR A 95 -7.61 -22.82 -2.96
C THR A 95 -7.03 -24.09 -2.37
N ASN A 96 -6.52 -24.07 -1.12
CA ASN A 96 -5.79 -25.18 -0.50
C ASN A 96 -4.68 -25.69 -1.45
N SER A 97 -3.66 -24.86 -1.63
CA SER A 97 -2.56 -25.06 -2.57
C SER A 97 -2.04 -26.50 -2.63
N HIS A 98 -1.99 -27.05 -3.84
CA HIS A 98 -1.49 -28.40 -4.09
C HIS A 98 0.06 -28.42 -3.99
N PRO A 99 0.70 -29.56 -3.66
CA PRO A 99 2.17 -29.66 -3.65
C PRO A 99 2.88 -29.20 -4.94
N SER A 100 2.20 -29.26 -6.10
CA SER A 100 2.68 -28.72 -7.38
C SER A 100 2.82 -27.18 -7.40
N ASP A 101 2.20 -26.47 -6.48
CA ASP A 101 2.19 -25.01 -6.45
C ASP A 101 3.47 -24.44 -5.79
N GLY A 102 4.32 -25.30 -5.24
CA GLY A 102 5.56 -24.91 -4.58
C GLY A 102 6.49 -24.07 -5.47
N LEU A 103 6.62 -24.41 -6.76
CA LEU A 103 7.40 -23.63 -7.72
C LEU A 103 6.76 -22.26 -8.01
N MET A 104 5.43 -22.20 -8.06
CA MET A 104 4.69 -20.97 -8.27
C MET A 104 4.85 -20.01 -7.07
N ILE A 105 4.73 -20.54 -5.87
CA ILE A 105 4.96 -19.81 -4.62
C ILE A 105 6.39 -19.26 -4.58
N GLU A 106 7.38 -20.09 -4.92
CA GLU A 106 8.79 -19.70 -5.00
C GLU A 106 9.01 -18.52 -5.96
N ASN A 107 8.40 -18.58 -7.14
CA ASN A 107 8.51 -17.52 -8.13
C ASN A 107 7.86 -16.21 -7.68
N ILE A 108 6.72 -16.29 -6.98
CA ILE A 108 6.07 -15.09 -6.42
C ILE A 108 6.96 -14.45 -5.37
N PHE A 109 7.56 -15.21 -4.48
CA PHE A 109 8.47 -14.68 -3.47
C PHE A 109 9.72 -14.05 -4.09
N LYS A 110 10.32 -14.66 -5.12
CA LYS A 110 11.42 -14.06 -5.88
C LYS A 110 11.01 -12.74 -6.55
N GLU A 111 9.80 -12.67 -7.11
CA GLU A 111 9.25 -11.44 -7.68
C GLU A 111 9.15 -10.33 -6.61
N ILE A 112 8.69 -10.66 -5.41
CA ILE A 112 8.63 -9.74 -4.28
C ILE A 112 10.04 -9.25 -3.89
N GLU A 113 11.00 -10.15 -3.73
CA GLU A 113 12.38 -9.80 -3.40
C GLU A 113 13.00 -8.82 -4.41
N ILE A 114 12.83 -9.08 -5.70
CA ILE A 114 13.33 -8.20 -6.76
C ILE A 114 12.75 -6.78 -6.64
N HIS A 115 11.45 -6.68 -6.39
CA HIS A 115 10.81 -5.37 -6.26
C HIS A 115 11.19 -4.66 -4.96
N LEU A 116 11.38 -5.37 -3.86
CA LEU A 116 11.89 -4.82 -2.61
C LEU A 116 13.33 -4.29 -2.77
N GLN A 117 14.19 -5.01 -3.48
CA GLN A 117 15.54 -4.54 -3.80
C GLN A 117 15.52 -3.28 -4.66
N LEU A 118 14.58 -3.19 -5.61
CA LEU A 118 14.41 -1.98 -6.42
C LEU A 118 13.96 -0.80 -5.56
N ILE A 119 13.00 -0.99 -4.66
CA ILE A 119 12.58 0.04 -3.70
C ILE A 119 13.77 0.49 -2.87
N ASN A 120 14.50 -0.42 -2.26
CA ASN A 120 15.69 -0.11 -1.47
C ASN A 120 16.74 0.71 -2.24
N LYS A 121 16.93 0.38 -3.53
CA LYS A 121 17.86 1.11 -4.39
C LYS A 121 17.40 2.55 -4.67
N VAL A 122 16.10 2.74 -4.86
CA VAL A 122 15.51 4.06 -5.19
C VAL A 122 15.38 4.93 -3.95
N SER A 123 15.09 4.31 -2.79
CA SER A 123 14.80 5.01 -1.51
C SER A 123 16.01 5.11 -0.57
N LYS A 124 17.22 4.86 -1.06
CA LYS A 124 18.43 4.55 -0.30
C LYS A 124 18.77 5.52 0.85
N GLU A 125 18.46 6.79 0.70
CA GLU A 125 18.85 7.85 1.65
C GLU A 125 17.65 8.59 2.26
N ASP A 126 16.43 8.24 1.83
CA ASP A 126 15.22 8.92 2.28
C ASP A 126 14.74 8.38 3.64
N LYS A 127 14.03 9.22 4.38
CA LYS A 127 13.40 8.83 5.64
C LYS A 127 12.17 7.93 5.39
N PHE A 128 11.39 8.24 4.35
CA PHE A 128 10.24 7.48 3.87
C PHE A 128 10.50 6.92 2.47
N LEU A 129 9.50 6.30 1.83
CA LEU A 129 9.71 5.61 0.54
C LEU A 129 10.28 6.50 -0.56
N ALA A 130 9.84 7.73 -0.66
CA ALA A 130 10.21 8.60 -1.78
C ALA A 130 11.06 9.82 -1.40
N HIS A 131 10.91 10.31 -0.18
CA HIS A 131 11.64 11.47 0.35
C HIS A 131 11.57 11.54 1.89
N ASN A 132 11.88 12.68 2.49
CA ASN A 132 11.99 12.82 3.95
C ASN A 132 10.66 13.08 4.69
N GLU A 133 9.55 13.14 3.96
CA GLU A 133 8.20 13.32 4.49
C GLU A 133 7.29 12.21 4.02
N VAL A 134 6.17 11.98 4.72
CA VAL A 134 5.15 11.01 4.31
C VAL A 134 4.55 11.44 2.97
N SER A 135 4.34 10.48 2.08
CA SER A 135 3.87 10.73 0.72
C SER A 135 2.85 9.70 0.25
N LEU A 136 2.27 9.91 -0.92
CA LEU A 136 1.38 8.92 -1.56
C LEU A 136 2.05 7.53 -1.71
N ALA A 137 3.38 7.47 -1.82
CA ALA A 137 4.11 6.22 -1.91
C ALA A 137 3.97 5.39 -0.63
N ASP A 138 3.87 6.04 0.52
CA ASP A 138 3.83 5.39 1.83
C ASP A 138 2.45 4.84 2.18
N CYS A 139 1.39 5.30 1.50
CA CYS A 139 0.01 4.96 1.85
C CYS A 139 -0.34 3.46 1.74
N ASN A 140 0.35 2.71 0.89
CA ASN A 140 0.13 1.26 0.71
C ASN A 140 1.15 0.39 1.44
N ALA A 141 2.30 0.93 1.76
CA ALA A 141 3.42 0.17 2.29
C ALA A 141 3.09 -0.56 3.60
N PRO A 142 2.44 0.05 4.61
CA PRO A 142 2.13 -0.62 5.87
C PRO A 142 1.27 -1.86 5.69
N ALA A 143 0.21 -1.76 4.87
CA ALA A 143 -0.69 -2.88 4.61
C ALA A 143 0.03 -4.02 3.86
N PHE A 144 0.85 -3.69 2.86
CA PHE A 144 1.66 -4.67 2.15
C PHE A 144 2.60 -5.42 3.09
N PHE A 145 3.37 -4.71 3.90
CA PHE A 145 4.35 -5.31 4.77
C PHE A 145 3.72 -6.15 5.89
N SER A 146 2.60 -5.71 6.45
CA SER A 146 1.85 -6.50 7.42
C SER A 146 1.38 -7.83 6.83
N MET A 147 0.81 -7.80 5.62
CA MET A 147 0.39 -9.01 4.92
C MET A 147 1.57 -9.91 4.53
N LEU A 148 2.69 -9.34 4.08
CA LEU A 148 3.87 -10.12 3.74
C LEU A 148 4.40 -10.90 4.94
N LYS A 149 4.43 -10.28 6.11
CA LYS A 149 4.85 -10.94 7.37
C LYS A 149 3.96 -12.14 7.70
N GLU A 150 2.64 -12.04 7.51
CA GLU A 150 1.73 -13.16 7.70
C GLU A 150 2.04 -14.31 6.71
N PHE A 151 2.36 -13.99 5.45
CA PHE A 151 2.74 -15.00 4.46
C PHE A 151 4.10 -15.62 4.73
N GLU A 152 5.07 -14.86 5.25
CA GLU A 152 6.36 -15.41 5.72
C GLU A 152 6.14 -16.51 6.79
N ILE A 153 5.26 -16.23 7.75
CA ILE A 153 4.89 -17.20 8.80
C ILE A 153 4.17 -18.40 8.18
N HIS A 154 3.16 -18.15 7.34
CA HIS A 154 2.34 -19.21 6.74
C HIS A 154 3.15 -20.19 5.88
N PHE A 155 4.09 -19.68 5.08
CA PHE A 155 4.93 -20.48 4.19
C PHE A 155 6.26 -20.89 4.82
N ASN A 156 6.51 -20.55 6.08
CA ASN A 156 7.77 -20.76 6.81
C ASN A 156 8.98 -20.25 6.00
N ARG A 157 8.92 -19.00 5.55
CA ARG A 157 9.96 -18.34 4.76
C ARG A 157 10.34 -17.00 5.35
N GLU A 158 11.59 -16.62 5.18
CA GLU A 158 12.14 -15.33 5.55
C GLU A 158 12.59 -14.61 4.29
N ILE A 159 11.83 -13.62 3.85
CA ILE A 159 12.13 -12.76 2.69
C ILE A 159 12.78 -11.46 3.15
N LEU A 160 12.25 -10.94 4.24
CA LEU A 160 12.64 -9.67 4.82
C LEU A 160 13.89 -9.87 5.70
N LYS A 161 15.04 -10.14 5.08
CA LYS A 161 16.30 -10.22 5.82
C LYS A 161 16.67 -8.84 6.36
N PRO A 162 16.91 -8.69 7.68
CA PRO A 162 17.14 -7.39 8.32
C PRO A 162 18.25 -6.54 7.70
N LYS A 163 19.25 -7.18 7.05
CA LYS A 163 20.37 -6.49 6.41
C LYS A 163 20.05 -5.90 5.03
N GLU A 164 19.06 -6.45 4.34
CA GLU A 164 18.68 -6.04 2.99
C GLU A 164 17.48 -5.09 3.02
N VAL A 165 16.74 -5.06 4.12
CA VAL A 165 15.51 -4.29 4.29
C VAL A 165 15.59 -3.35 5.50
N LYS A 166 16.72 -2.68 5.70
CA LYS A 166 16.86 -1.60 6.72
C LYS A 166 15.74 -0.58 6.65
N PHE A 167 15.21 -0.41 5.47
CA PHE A 167 14.12 0.48 5.16
C PHE A 167 12.78 -0.03 5.73
N TYR A 168 12.55 -1.33 5.71
CA TYR A 168 11.33 -1.97 6.15
C TYR A 168 11.10 -1.85 7.66
N GLU A 169 12.07 -2.25 8.48
CA GLU A 169 11.94 -2.20 9.94
C GLU A 169 11.75 -0.76 10.44
N LYS A 170 12.52 0.16 9.88
CA LYS A 170 12.43 1.57 10.22
C LYS A 170 11.09 2.17 9.80
N ASN A 171 10.63 1.90 8.57
CA ASN A 171 9.37 2.47 8.08
C ASN A 171 8.15 1.80 8.69
N LEU A 172 8.18 0.50 8.98
CA LEU A 172 7.09 -0.15 9.71
C LEU A 172 6.97 0.45 11.11
N GLN A 173 8.09 0.64 11.81
CA GLN A 173 8.11 1.25 13.13
C GLN A 173 7.67 2.73 13.08
N ASP A 174 8.14 3.48 12.08
CA ASP A 174 7.75 4.87 11.89
C ASP A 174 6.27 4.99 11.49
N HIS A 175 5.73 4.07 10.68
CA HIS A 175 4.30 4.00 10.36
C HIS A 175 3.44 3.53 11.52
N GLU A 176 3.89 2.55 12.30
CA GLU A 176 3.20 2.15 13.53
C GLU A 176 3.17 3.29 14.54
N ASN A 177 4.24 4.06 14.65
CA ASN A 177 4.32 5.23 15.50
C ASN A 177 3.40 6.34 14.97
N LEU A 178 3.40 6.62 13.67
CA LEU A 178 2.46 7.54 13.03
C LEU A 178 1.01 7.13 13.31
N LEU A 179 0.63 5.87 13.06
CA LEU A 179 -0.72 5.37 13.35
C LEU A 179 -1.08 5.44 14.83
N ARG A 180 -0.10 5.28 15.74
CA ARG A 180 -0.31 5.45 17.19
C ARG A 180 -0.46 6.90 17.59
N GLU A 181 0.29 7.80 16.97
CA GLU A 181 0.17 9.24 17.20
C GLU A 181 -1.19 9.76 16.71
N TYR A 182 -1.66 9.33 15.55
CA TYR A 182 -2.97 9.70 15.02
C TYR A 182 -4.16 9.07 15.77
N LYS A 183 -4.00 7.91 16.41
CA LYS A 183 -5.04 7.31 17.27
C LYS A 183 -5.15 7.94 18.67
N ARG A 184 -4.34 8.94 18.98
CA ARG A 184 -4.34 9.65 20.26
C ARG A 184 -5.10 10.99 20.24
N TYR A 185 -5.61 11.38 19.10
CA TYR A 185 -6.47 12.55 18.91
C TYR A 185 -7.84 12.10 18.39
#